data_d1f337c5b1724701d3e95d984d37009d
#
_entry.id   d1f337c5b1724701d3e95d984d37009d
#
_cell.length_a   1.000
_cell.length_b   1.000
_cell.length_c   1.000
_cell.angle_alpha   90.00
_cell.angle_beta   90.00
_cell.angle_gamma   90.00
#
_symmetry.space_group_name_H-M   'P 1'
#
loop_
_entity.id
_entity.type
_entity.pdbx_description
1 polymer ?
#
loop_
_entity_poly.entity_id
_entity_poly.type
_entity_poly.pdbx_seq_one_letter_code
_entity_poly.pdbx_strand_id
1 'polypeptide(L)'
;MQTRPSLCAVALLLVGLVPPVLGAAPENRPPQIEVTSFGAVPDDGQDDTDAVLAAFERCKTENARGVTFPRGRYDFHAPAEPEKRGVLFPVKEFHDAVVDGRGSELIFHGITGCFIFANCSGVTVRDLVIDWERPPFSVGVITAASEGSFEIEVHPEFPVRGGEPVRAFMDYEPDTGLPCGQGLDVYALETPLATELVRPQVLRVTLPPHVKTVTPGKWAVLRHEVYGPGAFAANACRDMRFEGITVHTCPGMAFTASGTENITLDRCAVQPRPGTRRLISATADGSHFSGCTGDLVITNCVFDGQGDDAVNMKSGLFLTVTEMVDGQTVLARHNLGFPCPPAPGDTTELMSQETLLPFGSVPVRSAELLEDRQTHRVVFAEPLPEGVKPGTLLANATRLPKARVKDCVFRRNRARGLLIQVRDAVVEDCVFSDVTSAGVLVISEAVHFYESIPARHVVIRNNVFTHCNYGAAVARGVVSVEGITPGWGDVPSPGVFQDITIEGNAFRGSDNAAVFMTGTDTAVLRNNVIEGVCARPTQPRCASVLHIESSRNVAVTGNTAMKASQGPGCAAVLTLGDRNDSATITVSGNTGF
;
A
#
# COMPACT_ATOMS: atom_id res chain seq x y z
N MET A 1 14.60 39.69 48.08
CA MET A 1 15.42 38.48 48.28
C MET A 1 15.11 37.52 47.15
N GLN A 2 16.06 37.42 46.23
CA GLN A 2 15.96 36.62 45.01
C GLN A 2 16.34 35.20 45.32
N THR A 3 15.58 34.21 44.85
CA THR A 3 16.05 32.83 44.74
C THR A 3 15.81 32.35 43.30
N ARG A 4 16.91 32.02 42.63
CA ARG A 4 17.00 31.46 41.27
C ARG A 4 16.56 29.99 41.25
N PRO A 5 15.95 29.46 40.19
CA PRO A 5 15.79 28.03 40.02
C PRO A 5 17.03 27.40 39.37
N SER A 6 17.36 26.22 39.87
CA SER A 6 18.44 25.34 39.43
C SER A 6 18.20 24.80 38.03
N LEU A 7 19.20 24.91 37.15
CA LEU A 7 19.25 24.16 35.87
C LEU A 7 19.59 22.69 36.17
N CYS A 8 18.69 21.79 35.79
CA CYS A 8 19.01 20.38 35.58
C CYS A 8 19.62 20.20 34.19
N ALA A 9 20.88 19.81 34.15
CA ALA A 9 21.58 19.43 32.94
C ALA A 9 21.05 18.07 32.43
N VAL A 10 20.42 18.06 31.27
CA VAL A 10 20.09 16.83 30.53
C VAL A 10 21.34 16.44 29.75
N ALA A 11 21.96 15.35 30.11
CA ALA A 11 23.05 14.74 29.36
C ALA A 11 22.48 14.10 28.08
N LEU A 12 22.77 14.71 26.93
CA LEU A 12 22.54 14.07 25.61
C LEU A 12 23.54 12.91 25.45
N LEU A 13 23.06 11.68 25.51
CA LEU A 13 23.78 10.53 25.01
C LEU A 13 23.69 10.54 23.48
N LEU A 14 24.74 10.98 22.82
CA LEU A 14 24.97 10.78 21.38
C LEU A 14 25.21 9.26 21.16
N VAL A 15 24.17 8.54 20.79
CA VAL A 15 24.32 7.21 20.17
C VAL A 15 24.76 7.45 18.73
N GLY A 16 26.04 7.21 18.47
CA GLY A 16 26.61 7.27 17.14
C GLY A 16 25.93 6.27 16.20
N LEU A 17 25.13 6.73 15.29
CA LEU A 17 24.71 5.97 14.10
C LEU A 17 25.97 5.68 13.27
N VAL A 18 26.42 4.45 13.26
CA VAL A 18 27.40 3.96 12.29
C VAL A 18 26.65 3.90 10.94
N PRO A 19 27.02 4.72 9.94
CA PRO A 19 26.41 4.57 8.62
C PRO A 19 26.76 3.18 8.07
N PRO A 20 25.85 2.51 7.32
CA PRO A 20 26.18 1.28 6.64
C PRO A 20 27.37 1.55 5.72
N VAL A 21 28.40 0.72 5.81
CA VAL A 21 29.54 0.74 4.89
C VAL A 21 29.00 0.34 3.52
N LEU A 22 28.69 1.34 2.70
CA LEU A 22 28.54 1.15 1.26
C LEU A 22 29.88 0.59 0.78
N GLY A 23 29.88 -0.65 0.30
CA GLY A 23 31.04 -1.22 -0.37
C GLY A 23 31.50 -0.24 -1.43
N ALA A 24 32.73 0.27 -1.32
CA ALA A 24 33.29 1.19 -2.30
C ALA A 24 33.25 0.50 -3.67
N ALA A 25 32.49 1.09 -4.62
CA ALA A 25 32.54 0.64 -6.00
C ALA A 25 34.00 0.67 -6.47
N PRO A 26 34.45 -0.30 -7.27
CA PRO A 26 35.82 -0.35 -7.75
C PRO A 26 36.22 0.99 -8.39
N GLU A 27 37.35 1.55 -8.00
CA GLU A 27 37.80 2.92 -8.35
C GLU A 27 37.91 3.16 -9.88
N ASN A 28 37.87 2.13 -10.71
CA ASN A 28 38.09 2.17 -12.18
C ASN A 28 36.81 2.17 -13.03
N ARG A 29 35.60 2.35 -12.47
CA ARG A 29 34.40 2.46 -13.31
C ARG A 29 34.30 3.86 -13.94
N PRO A 30 33.84 3.97 -15.24
CA PRO A 30 33.56 5.26 -15.86
C PRO A 30 32.59 6.12 -15.03
N PRO A 31 32.67 7.46 -15.11
CA PRO A 31 31.73 8.34 -14.41
C PRO A 31 30.29 8.09 -14.86
N GLN A 32 29.33 8.75 -14.22
CA GLN A 32 27.94 8.73 -14.66
C GLN A 32 27.82 9.28 -16.09
N ILE A 33 26.87 8.74 -16.85
CA ILE A 33 26.52 9.16 -18.20
C ILE A 33 25.45 10.24 -18.11
N GLU A 34 25.70 11.40 -18.68
CA GLU A 34 24.70 12.47 -18.76
C GLU A 34 23.78 12.27 -19.96
N VAL A 35 22.43 12.34 -19.75
CA VAL A 35 21.44 12.14 -20.83
C VAL A 35 21.57 13.20 -21.93
N THR A 36 22.00 14.42 -21.60
CA THR A 36 22.24 15.50 -22.56
C THR A 36 23.35 15.18 -23.55
N SER A 37 24.29 14.31 -23.23
CA SER A 37 25.31 13.84 -24.16
C SER A 37 24.76 12.96 -25.29
N PHE A 38 23.49 12.55 -25.20
CA PHE A 38 22.80 11.72 -26.18
C PHE A 38 21.67 12.46 -26.89
N GLY A 39 21.54 13.76 -26.67
CA GLY A 39 20.58 14.60 -27.35
C GLY A 39 19.35 14.97 -26.53
N ALA A 40 19.24 14.54 -25.26
CA ALA A 40 18.20 15.06 -24.39
C ALA A 40 18.45 16.55 -24.11
N VAL A 41 17.41 17.38 -24.23
CA VAL A 41 17.52 18.82 -24.06
C VAL A 41 16.50 19.28 -23.03
N PRO A 42 16.94 19.64 -21.81
CA PRO A 42 16.00 20.08 -20.79
C PRO A 42 15.27 21.36 -21.23
N ASP A 43 14.00 21.48 -20.81
CA ASP A 43 13.14 22.66 -20.95
C ASP A 43 12.75 23.05 -22.39
N ASP A 44 12.92 22.17 -23.40
CA ASP A 44 12.55 22.44 -24.79
C ASP A 44 11.18 21.88 -25.21
N GLY A 45 10.56 21.05 -24.35
CA GLY A 45 9.26 20.44 -24.56
C GLY A 45 9.21 19.39 -25.68
N GLN A 46 10.38 18.89 -26.13
CA GLN A 46 10.46 17.82 -27.10
C GLN A 46 10.56 16.45 -26.42
N ASP A 47 10.44 15.37 -27.18
CA ASP A 47 10.51 14.01 -26.67
C ASP A 47 11.97 13.57 -26.48
N ASP A 48 12.36 13.38 -25.23
CA ASP A 48 13.70 12.94 -24.83
C ASP A 48 13.86 11.41 -24.72
N THR A 49 12.82 10.62 -25.08
CA THR A 49 12.77 9.18 -24.83
C THR A 49 13.98 8.45 -25.42
N ASP A 50 14.26 8.66 -26.71
CA ASP A 50 15.36 7.96 -27.39
C ASP A 50 16.74 8.32 -26.82
N ALA A 51 16.94 9.59 -26.46
CA ALA A 51 18.19 10.07 -25.87
C ALA A 51 18.45 9.44 -24.50
N VAL A 52 17.40 9.35 -23.67
CA VAL A 52 17.51 8.73 -22.34
C VAL A 52 17.74 7.22 -22.46
N LEU A 53 17.04 6.53 -23.38
CA LEU A 53 17.28 5.12 -23.65
C LEU A 53 18.73 4.86 -24.10
N ALA A 54 19.26 5.70 -24.99
CA ALA A 54 20.65 5.59 -25.45
C ALA A 54 21.67 5.81 -24.30
N ALA A 55 21.38 6.71 -23.37
CA ALA A 55 22.20 6.94 -22.19
C ALA A 55 22.22 5.72 -21.25
N PHE A 56 21.08 5.08 -21.01
CA PHE A 56 21.00 3.85 -20.22
C PHE A 56 21.72 2.68 -20.90
N GLU A 57 21.56 2.50 -22.22
CA GLU A 57 22.27 1.47 -22.97
C GLU A 57 23.79 1.69 -22.93
N ARG A 58 24.25 2.92 -23.06
CA ARG A 58 25.66 3.26 -22.94
C ARG A 58 26.20 2.99 -21.54
N CYS A 59 25.41 3.37 -20.50
CA CYS A 59 25.77 3.09 -19.12
C CYS A 59 25.97 1.60 -18.88
N LYS A 60 25.07 0.76 -19.39
CA LYS A 60 25.16 -0.70 -19.30
C LYS A 60 26.39 -1.23 -20.03
N THR A 61 26.60 -0.82 -21.28
CA THR A 61 27.67 -1.32 -22.13
C THR A 61 29.05 -0.98 -21.56
N GLU A 62 29.23 0.21 -21.01
CA GLU A 62 30.49 0.65 -20.41
C GLU A 62 30.62 0.27 -18.93
N ASN A 63 29.59 -0.31 -18.33
CA ASN A 63 29.53 -0.51 -16.90
C ASN A 63 29.80 0.79 -16.12
N ALA A 64 29.24 1.91 -16.57
CA ALA A 64 29.43 3.21 -15.93
C ALA A 64 28.73 3.25 -14.54
N ARG A 65 29.05 4.30 -13.75
CA ARG A 65 28.52 4.45 -12.37
C ARG A 65 27.04 4.82 -12.31
N GLY A 66 26.38 5.04 -13.46
CA GLY A 66 24.96 5.35 -13.53
C GLY A 66 24.62 6.37 -14.61
N VAL A 67 23.40 6.89 -14.54
CA VAL A 67 22.86 7.88 -15.48
C VAL A 67 22.46 9.14 -14.70
N THR A 68 22.76 10.31 -15.26
CA THR A 68 22.45 11.60 -14.63
C THR A 68 21.60 12.45 -15.56
N PHE A 69 20.59 13.08 -14.98
CA PHE A 69 19.77 14.11 -15.61
C PHE A 69 20.27 15.48 -15.14
N PRO A 70 20.98 16.28 -15.96
CA PRO A 70 21.19 17.67 -15.66
C PRO A 70 19.87 18.39 -15.37
N ARG A 71 19.86 19.26 -14.36
CA ARG A 71 18.62 19.86 -13.86
C ARG A 71 17.81 20.53 -14.95
N GLY A 72 16.52 20.17 -15.07
CA GLY A 72 15.55 20.71 -16.00
C GLY A 72 14.32 19.83 -16.12
N ARG A 73 13.39 20.19 -16.99
CA ARG A 73 12.23 19.41 -17.35
C ARG A 73 12.56 18.58 -18.60
N TYR A 74 12.23 17.30 -18.56
CA TYR A 74 12.34 16.36 -19.68
C TYR A 74 10.96 15.79 -19.99
N ASP A 75 10.62 15.76 -21.27
CA ASP A 75 9.31 15.31 -21.74
C ASP A 75 9.41 13.94 -22.43
N PHE A 76 8.46 13.03 -22.16
CA PHE A 76 8.46 11.65 -22.65
C PHE A 76 7.11 11.25 -23.17
N HIS A 77 7.04 10.76 -24.40
CA HIS A 77 5.78 10.46 -25.06
C HIS A 77 5.51 8.96 -25.12
N ALA A 78 4.30 8.56 -24.70
CA ALA A 78 3.85 7.18 -24.87
C ALA A 78 3.81 6.82 -26.36
N PRO A 79 4.24 5.61 -26.76
CA PRO A 79 4.10 5.14 -28.12
C PRO A 79 2.67 5.29 -28.65
N ALA A 80 2.53 5.65 -29.92
CA ALA A 80 1.22 5.83 -30.54
C ALA A 80 0.44 4.51 -30.57
N GLU A 81 1.15 3.39 -30.81
CA GLU A 81 0.57 2.05 -30.88
C GLU A 81 0.25 1.52 -29.49
N PRO A 82 -1.04 1.21 -29.21
CA PRO A 82 -1.44 0.76 -27.87
C PRO A 82 -0.69 -0.47 -27.35
N GLU A 83 -0.35 -1.40 -28.24
CA GLU A 83 0.39 -2.64 -27.90
C GLU A 83 1.83 -2.40 -27.48
N LYS A 84 2.40 -1.25 -27.82
CA LYS A 84 3.74 -0.82 -27.38
C LYS A 84 3.73 0.02 -26.10
N ARG A 85 2.53 0.39 -25.62
CA ARG A 85 2.38 1.16 -24.39
C ARG A 85 2.70 0.28 -23.20
N GLY A 86 3.75 0.64 -22.49
CA GLY A 86 4.24 -0.07 -21.32
C GLY A 86 5.08 0.87 -20.48
N VAL A 87 6.20 0.38 -20.01
CA VAL A 87 7.20 1.17 -19.29
C VAL A 87 8.25 1.67 -20.28
N LEU A 88 8.53 2.97 -20.27
CA LEU A 88 9.47 3.59 -21.23
C LEU A 88 10.93 3.19 -20.94
N PHE A 89 11.32 3.10 -19.67
CA PHE A 89 12.72 2.86 -19.28
C PHE A 89 12.90 1.49 -18.64
N PRO A 90 13.10 0.42 -19.44
CA PRO A 90 13.44 -0.92 -18.93
C PRO A 90 14.92 -1.00 -18.56
N VAL A 91 15.22 -0.89 -17.26
CA VAL A 91 16.59 -0.97 -16.71
C VAL A 91 16.85 -2.40 -16.24
N LYS A 92 17.74 -3.12 -16.90
CA LYS A 92 17.97 -4.54 -16.62
C LYS A 92 19.45 -4.82 -16.32
N GLU A 93 19.69 -5.58 -15.24
CA GLU A 93 21.03 -6.08 -14.89
C GLU A 93 22.04 -4.94 -14.63
N PHE A 94 21.58 -3.89 -13.95
CA PHE A 94 22.46 -2.82 -13.46
C PHE A 94 22.97 -3.19 -12.07
N HIS A 95 24.25 -2.93 -11.84
CA HIS A 95 24.90 -3.24 -10.58
C HIS A 95 25.66 -2.02 -10.04
N ASP A 96 25.46 -1.71 -8.74
CA ASP A 96 26.11 -0.60 -8.04
C ASP A 96 26.04 0.72 -8.83
N ALA A 97 24.85 1.09 -9.31
CA ALA A 97 24.64 2.23 -10.18
C ALA A 97 23.71 3.27 -9.55
N VAL A 98 23.83 4.51 -9.99
CA VAL A 98 23.00 5.61 -9.52
C VAL A 98 22.25 6.22 -10.71
N VAL A 99 20.93 6.35 -10.59
CA VAL A 99 20.11 7.20 -11.45
C VAL A 99 19.88 8.51 -10.69
N ASP A 100 20.57 9.57 -11.10
CA ASP A 100 20.61 10.86 -10.39
C ASP A 100 19.83 11.92 -11.15
N GLY A 101 18.68 12.30 -10.63
CA GLY A 101 17.82 13.31 -11.21
C GLY A 101 18.29 14.75 -10.98
N ARG A 102 19.13 15.00 -9.98
CA ARG A 102 19.56 16.37 -9.61
C ARG A 102 18.40 17.36 -9.42
N GLY A 103 17.21 16.88 -9.04
CA GLY A 103 15.99 17.67 -8.92
C GLY A 103 15.31 17.96 -10.27
N SER A 104 15.56 17.17 -11.30
CA SER A 104 14.89 17.27 -12.60
C SER A 104 13.47 16.75 -12.54
N GLU A 105 12.65 17.29 -13.42
CA GLU A 105 11.24 16.95 -13.61
C GLU A 105 11.09 16.08 -14.86
N LEU A 106 10.53 14.87 -14.70
CA LEU A 106 10.25 13.95 -15.79
C LEU A 106 8.73 13.94 -16.04
N ILE A 107 8.31 14.45 -17.19
CA ILE A 107 6.91 14.65 -17.55
C ILE A 107 6.51 13.64 -18.64
N PHE A 108 5.50 12.85 -18.34
CA PHE A 108 5.02 11.80 -19.22
C PHE A 108 3.73 12.22 -19.95
N HIS A 109 3.66 11.97 -21.24
CA HIS A 109 2.52 12.24 -22.10
C HIS A 109 1.84 10.94 -22.51
N GLY A 110 0.55 10.81 -22.20
CA GLY A 110 -0.23 9.60 -22.46
C GLY A 110 -0.10 8.53 -21.37
N ILE A 111 -0.69 7.36 -21.61
CA ILE A 111 -0.70 6.26 -20.65
C ILE A 111 0.55 5.39 -20.85
N THR A 112 1.54 5.59 -20.02
CA THR A 112 2.80 4.84 -20.00
C THR A 112 3.37 4.81 -18.59
N GLY A 113 4.28 3.86 -18.30
CA GLY A 113 5.06 3.81 -17.05
C GLY A 113 6.43 4.47 -17.19
N CYS A 114 7.08 4.73 -16.07
CA CYS A 114 8.36 5.40 -16.04
C CYS A 114 9.51 4.39 -16.08
N PHE A 115 9.90 3.79 -14.93
CA PHE A 115 11.03 2.87 -14.82
C PHE A 115 10.60 1.47 -14.38
N ILE A 116 11.18 0.44 -15.02
CA ILE A 116 11.16 -0.92 -14.51
C ILE A 116 12.59 -1.44 -14.35
N PHE A 117 12.99 -1.73 -13.13
CA PHE A 117 14.25 -2.36 -12.78
C PHE A 117 14.05 -3.88 -12.71
N ALA A 118 14.88 -4.66 -13.40
CA ALA A 118 14.80 -6.10 -13.38
C ALA A 118 16.20 -6.72 -13.22
N ASN A 119 16.33 -7.64 -12.26
CA ASN A 119 17.59 -8.31 -11.93
C ASN A 119 18.75 -7.34 -11.64
N CYS A 120 18.43 -6.19 -11.04
CA CYS A 120 19.41 -5.17 -10.65
C CYS A 120 19.88 -5.40 -9.21
N SER A 121 21.07 -4.88 -8.87
CA SER A 121 21.58 -4.91 -7.49
C SER A 121 22.37 -3.65 -7.15
N GLY A 122 22.20 -3.13 -5.91
CA GLY A 122 22.91 -1.94 -5.43
C GLY A 122 22.54 -0.66 -6.20
N VAL A 123 21.30 -0.56 -6.70
CA VAL A 123 20.87 0.61 -7.48
C VAL A 123 20.20 1.65 -6.60
N THR A 124 20.67 2.90 -6.70
CA THR A 124 20.05 4.07 -6.08
C THR A 124 19.43 4.95 -7.15
N VAL A 125 18.14 5.28 -6.99
CA VAL A 125 17.42 6.29 -7.78
C VAL A 125 17.15 7.47 -6.87
N ARG A 126 17.52 8.68 -7.28
CA ARG A 126 17.39 9.82 -6.39
C ARG A 126 17.07 11.14 -7.07
N ASP A 127 16.48 12.05 -6.28
CA ASP A 127 16.29 13.45 -6.60
C ASP A 127 15.56 13.68 -7.93
N LEU A 128 14.41 12.99 -8.13
CA LEU A 128 13.54 13.09 -9.30
C LEU A 128 12.14 13.59 -8.91
N VAL A 129 11.54 14.38 -9.79
CA VAL A 129 10.11 14.70 -9.76
C VAL A 129 9.44 14.03 -10.95
N ILE A 130 8.42 13.21 -10.71
CA ILE A 130 7.71 12.44 -11.74
C ILE A 130 6.27 12.94 -11.83
N ASP A 131 5.81 13.25 -13.04
CA ASP A 131 4.42 13.63 -13.25
C ASP A 131 3.93 13.28 -14.66
N TRP A 132 2.62 13.33 -14.85
CA TRP A 132 1.95 13.21 -16.15
C TRP A 132 1.32 14.54 -16.53
N GLU A 133 1.62 15.06 -17.73
CA GLU A 133 1.07 16.31 -18.23
C GLU A 133 -0.46 16.32 -18.17
N ARG A 134 -1.09 15.25 -18.69
CA ARG A 134 -2.51 14.99 -18.54
C ARG A 134 -2.69 13.84 -17.52
N PRO A 135 -3.13 14.14 -16.28
CA PRO A 135 -3.40 13.09 -15.30
C PRO A 135 -4.36 12.02 -15.82
N PRO A 136 -4.19 10.75 -15.44
CA PRO A 136 -5.08 9.65 -15.86
C PRO A 136 -6.45 9.67 -15.13
N PHE A 137 -6.86 10.83 -14.68
CA PHE A 137 -8.15 11.11 -14.06
C PHE A 137 -8.62 12.53 -14.37
N SER A 138 -9.90 12.78 -14.15
CA SER A 138 -10.50 14.11 -14.22
C SER A 138 -11.15 14.47 -12.89
N VAL A 139 -11.10 15.75 -12.55
CA VAL A 139 -11.77 16.30 -11.35
C VAL A 139 -12.81 17.32 -11.79
N GLY A 140 -13.98 17.27 -11.22
CA GLY A 140 -15.07 18.20 -11.54
C GLY A 140 -16.15 18.26 -10.47
N VAL A 141 -17.15 19.08 -10.72
CA VAL A 141 -18.34 19.24 -9.85
C VAL A 141 -19.51 18.49 -10.48
N ILE A 142 -20.19 17.66 -9.72
CA ILE A 142 -21.43 17.00 -10.14
C ILE A 142 -22.51 18.08 -10.23
N THR A 143 -23.00 18.36 -11.44
CA THR A 143 -23.96 19.43 -11.68
C THR A 143 -25.41 18.95 -11.74
N ALA A 144 -25.62 17.71 -12.15
CA ALA A 144 -26.94 17.09 -12.23
C ALA A 144 -26.86 15.58 -12.01
N ALA A 145 -27.95 15.00 -11.51
CA ALA A 145 -28.12 13.56 -11.35
C ALA A 145 -29.50 13.14 -11.89
N SER A 146 -29.56 12.03 -12.59
CA SER A 146 -30.77 11.40 -13.11
C SER A 146 -30.71 9.90 -12.90
N GLU A 147 -31.79 9.18 -13.22
CA GLU A 147 -31.77 7.72 -13.17
C GLU A 147 -30.75 7.17 -14.17
N GLY A 148 -29.77 6.41 -13.67
CA GLY A 148 -28.74 5.74 -14.48
C GLY A 148 -27.64 6.65 -15.03
N SER A 149 -27.59 7.95 -14.70
CA SER A 149 -26.48 8.82 -15.13
C SER A 149 -26.35 10.08 -14.26
N PHE A 150 -25.18 10.74 -14.38
CA PHE A 150 -24.97 12.08 -13.82
C PHE A 150 -24.17 12.95 -14.78
N GLU A 151 -24.27 14.25 -14.61
CA GLU A 151 -23.46 15.23 -15.33
C GLU A 151 -22.41 15.83 -14.38
N ILE A 152 -21.19 15.95 -14.88
CA ILE A 152 -20.06 16.53 -14.19
C ILE A 152 -19.43 17.62 -15.02
N GLU A 153 -19.31 18.81 -14.45
CA GLU A 153 -18.53 19.89 -15.01
C GLU A 153 -17.06 19.72 -14.60
N VAL A 154 -16.27 19.25 -15.56
CA VAL A 154 -14.86 18.93 -15.36
C VAL A 154 -14.05 20.23 -15.33
N HIS A 155 -13.14 20.36 -14.35
CA HIS A 155 -12.30 21.54 -14.25
C HIS A 155 -11.41 21.69 -15.49
N PRO A 156 -11.18 22.93 -16.02
CA PRO A 156 -10.43 23.16 -17.27
C PRO A 156 -9.00 22.60 -17.28
N GLU A 157 -8.39 22.37 -16.12
CA GLU A 157 -7.09 21.70 -15.97
C GLU A 157 -7.11 20.25 -16.52
N PHE A 158 -8.29 19.65 -16.67
CA PHE A 158 -8.46 18.28 -17.17
C PHE A 158 -9.29 18.32 -18.47
N PRO A 159 -8.69 18.66 -19.63
CA PRO A 159 -9.43 18.70 -20.89
C PRO A 159 -10.11 17.36 -21.19
N VAL A 160 -11.39 17.41 -21.57
CA VAL A 160 -12.19 16.23 -21.93
C VAL A 160 -12.84 16.40 -23.31
N ARG A 161 -13.02 15.28 -24.03
CA ARG A 161 -13.57 15.25 -25.40
C ARG A 161 -14.84 14.40 -25.52
N GLY A 162 -15.18 13.64 -24.46
CA GLY A 162 -16.19 12.59 -24.47
C GLY A 162 -15.62 11.26 -24.98
N GLY A 163 -16.13 10.17 -24.43
CA GLY A 163 -15.61 8.83 -24.69
C GLY A 163 -14.44 8.41 -23.81
N GLU A 164 -13.98 9.27 -22.89
CA GLU A 164 -13.01 8.85 -21.88
C GLU A 164 -13.58 7.72 -21.02
N PRO A 165 -12.87 6.59 -20.85
CA PRO A 165 -13.35 5.52 -19.99
C PRO A 165 -13.36 5.97 -18.53
N VAL A 166 -14.36 5.56 -17.75
CA VAL A 166 -14.33 5.73 -16.28
C VAL A 166 -14.29 4.35 -15.64
N ARG A 167 -13.13 4.00 -15.08
CA ARG A 167 -12.89 2.70 -14.41
C ARG A 167 -13.19 2.74 -12.93
N ALA A 168 -13.17 3.93 -12.34
CA ALA A 168 -13.52 4.16 -10.95
C ALA A 168 -13.90 5.62 -10.77
N PHE A 169 -14.75 5.91 -9.80
CA PHE A 169 -15.01 7.28 -9.40
C PHE A 169 -15.39 7.38 -7.92
N MET A 170 -15.10 8.51 -7.34
CA MET A 170 -15.32 8.78 -5.93
C MET A 170 -15.69 10.25 -5.75
N ASP A 171 -16.59 10.55 -4.82
CA ASP A 171 -16.96 11.92 -4.50
C ASP A 171 -16.14 12.50 -3.34
N TYR A 172 -16.05 13.83 -3.33
CA TYR A 172 -15.24 14.60 -2.40
C TYR A 172 -16.05 15.79 -1.85
N GLU A 173 -15.76 16.13 -0.61
CA GLU A 173 -16.36 17.30 0.06
C GLU A 173 -15.80 18.60 -0.56
N PRO A 174 -16.67 19.51 -1.05
CA PRO A 174 -16.23 20.73 -1.74
C PRO A 174 -15.35 21.65 -0.89
N ASP A 175 -15.68 21.77 0.39
CA ASP A 175 -15.04 22.71 1.31
C ASP A 175 -13.67 22.25 1.79
N THR A 176 -13.46 20.95 1.89
CA THR A 176 -12.24 20.37 2.46
C THR A 176 -11.36 19.66 1.43
N GLY A 177 -11.93 19.24 0.29
CA GLY A 177 -11.25 18.39 -0.68
C GLY A 177 -10.94 16.99 -0.15
N LEU A 178 -11.64 16.56 0.93
CA LEU A 178 -11.51 15.21 1.47
C LEU A 178 -12.47 14.25 0.78
N PRO A 179 -12.11 12.97 0.66
CA PRO A 179 -13.06 11.95 0.23
C PRO A 179 -14.32 11.96 1.11
N CYS A 180 -15.50 11.86 0.49
CA CYS A 180 -16.76 11.79 1.24
C CYS A 180 -16.86 10.44 1.97
N GLY A 181 -16.94 10.46 3.29
CA GLY A 181 -16.96 9.24 4.10
C GLY A 181 -18.16 8.33 3.85
N GLN A 182 -19.34 8.93 3.61
CA GLN A 182 -20.59 8.22 3.31
C GLN A 182 -21.06 8.45 1.87
N GLY A 183 -20.14 8.88 1.01
CA GLY A 183 -20.41 9.19 -0.39
C GLY A 183 -20.23 8.00 -1.31
N LEU A 184 -20.11 8.34 -2.60
CA LEU A 184 -19.88 7.34 -3.64
C LEU A 184 -18.42 6.90 -3.67
N ASP A 185 -18.25 5.60 -3.74
CA ASP A 185 -16.98 4.96 -3.99
C ASP A 185 -17.20 3.76 -4.94
N VAL A 186 -17.01 3.99 -6.23
CA VAL A 186 -17.09 2.95 -7.27
C VAL A 186 -15.69 2.63 -7.73
N TYR A 187 -15.27 1.39 -7.55
CA TYR A 187 -13.87 1.02 -7.69
C TYR A 187 -13.64 -0.13 -8.66
N ALA A 188 -12.56 0.01 -9.45
CA ALA A 188 -11.97 -1.03 -10.30
C ALA A 188 -12.96 -1.79 -11.18
N LEU A 189 -13.78 -1.07 -11.94
CA LEU A 189 -14.74 -1.65 -12.86
C LEU A 189 -14.02 -2.40 -13.99
N GLU A 190 -14.35 -3.66 -14.19
CA GLU A 190 -13.85 -4.46 -15.31
C GLU A 190 -14.27 -3.84 -16.66
N THR A 191 -15.55 -3.45 -16.75
CA THR A 191 -16.07 -2.69 -17.88
C THR A 191 -16.16 -1.21 -17.50
N PRO A 192 -15.38 -0.33 -18.16
CA PRO A 192 -15.44 1.10 -17.88
C PRO A 192 -16.82 1.67 -18.18
N LEU A 193 -17.23 2.66 -17.40
CA LEU A 193 -18.44 3.43 -17.69
C LEU A 193 -18.21 4.31 -18.92
N ALA A 194 -19.22 4.43 -19.73
CA ALA A 194 -19.22 5.32 -20.88
C ALA A 194 -19.42 6.77 -20.48
N THR A 195 -18.74 7.67 -21.19
CA THR A 195 -18.93 9.11 -21.07
C THR A 195 -19.35 9.73 -22.38
N GLU A 196 -20.19 10.76 -22.31
CA GLU A 196 -20.65 11.55 -23.44
C GLU A 196 -20.37 13.03 -23.16
N LEU A 197 -19.82 13.75 -24.14
CA LEU A 197 -19.65 15.20 -24.04
C LEU A 197 -21.00 15.89 -24.30
N VAL A 198 -21.59 16.45 -23.24
CA VAL A 198 -22.87 17.18 -23.34
C VAL A 198 -22.66 18.61 -23.85
N ARG A 199 -21.62 19.27 -23.37
CA ARG A 199 -21.15 20.62 -23.77
C ARG A 199 -19.66 20.73 -23.38
N PRO A 200 -18.92 21.75 -23.83
CA PRO A 200 -17.52 21.90 -23.47
C PRO A 200 -17.29 21.71 -21.97
N GLN A 201 -16.34 20.84 -21.61
CA GLN A 201 -15.98 20.46 -20.23
C GLN A 201 -17.10 19.82 -19.41
N VAL A 202 -18.24 19.42 -19.99
CA VAL A 202 -19.30 18.71 -19.27
C VAL A 202 -19.50 17.32 -19.84
N LEU A 203 -19.24 16.33 -19.00
CA LEU A 203 -19.47 14.92 -19.32
C LEU A 203 -20.76 14.42 -18.66
N ARG A 204 -21.53 13.62 -19.40
CA ARG A 204 -22.52 12.71 -18.85
C ARG A 204 -21.86 11.35 -18.64
N VAL A 205 -21.95 10.80 -17.43
CA VAL A 205 -21.40 9.50 -17.05
C VAL A 205 -22.54 8.54 -16.79
N THR A 206 -22.54 7.39 -17.45
CA THR A 206 -23.53 6.32 -17.22
C THR A 206 -23.19 5.60 -15.91
N LEU A 207 -24.19 5.41 -15.03
CA LEU A 207 -24.00 4.77 -13.74
C LEU A 207 -24.15 3.25 -13.82
N PRO A 208 -23.39 2.50 -13.00
CA PRO A 208 -23.64 1.07 -12.81
C PRO A 208 -25.04 0.86 -12.16
N PRO A 209 -25.74 -0.23 -12.45
CA PRO A 209 -27.10 -0.46 -11.94
C PRO A 209 -27.24 -0.49 -10.40
N HIS A 210 -26.14 -0.81 -9.69
CA HIS A 210 -26.12 -0.85 -8.23
C HIS A 210 -25.93 0.53 -7.57
N VAL A 211 -25.51 1.55 -8.33
CA VAL A 211 -25.34 2.92 -7.84
C VAL A 211 -26.63 3.68 -8.06
N LYS A 212 -27.36 3.95 -7.00
CA LYS A 212 -28.69 4.57 -7.09
C LYS A 212 -28.71 6.07 -6.83
N THR A 213 -27.67 6.61 -6.24
CA THR A 213 -27.67 8.00 -5.75
C THR A 213 -26.35 8.67 -6.03
N VAL A 214 -26.42 9.82 -6.69
CA VAL A 214 -25.30 10.75 -6.89
C VAL A 214 -25.76 12.11 -6.40
N THR A 215 -24.94 12.81 -5.64
CA THR A 215 -25.32 14.09 -5.01
C THR A 215 -24.74 15.27 -5.79
N PRO A 216 -25.59 16.08 -6.47
CA PRO A 216 -25.13 17.33 -7.09
C PRO A 216 -24.50 18.27 -6.07
N GLY A 217 -23.50 19.04 -6.51
CA GLY A 217 -22.71 19.95 -5.67
C GLY A 217 -21.46 19.32 -5.07
N LYS A 218 -21.34 17.99 -5.03
CA LYS A 218 -20.11 17.32 -4.64
C LYS A 218 -19.07 17.39 -5.75
N TRP A 219 -17.80 17.38 -5.38
CA TRP A 219 -16.72 17.14 -6.32
C TRP A 219 -16.62 15.65 -6.59
N ALA A 220 -16.15 15.28 -7.79
CA ALA A 220 -15.85 13.89 -8.12
C ALA A 220 -14.50 13.76 -8.83
N VAL A 221 -13.82 12.67 -8.55
CA VAL A 221 -12.64 12.21 -9.31
C VAL A 221 -13.07 11.04 -10.17
N LEU A 222 -13.00 11.22 -11.49
CA LEU A 222 -13.22 10.16 -12.49
C LEU A 222 -11.87 9.59 -12.86
N ARG A 223 -11.58 8.34 -12.48
CA ARG A 223 -10.33 7.67 -12.85
C ARG A 223 -10.50 6.96 -14.20
N HIS A 224 -9.69 7.38 -15.18
CA HIS A 224 -9.69 6.83 -16.53
C HIS A 224 -8.82 5.57 -16.60
N GLU A 225 -7.85 5.46 -15.71
CA GLU A 225 -7.03 4.29 -15.47
C GLU A 225 -6.93 4.05 -13.94
N VAL A 226 -6.74 2.78 -13.52
CA VAL A 226 -6.60 2.43 -12.09
C VAL A 226 -5.30 1.66 -11.87
N TYR A 227 -5.15 0.48 -12.48
CA TYR A 227 -3.97 -0.37 -12.37
C TYR A 227 -3.13 -0.35 -13.65
N GLY A 228 -2.98 0.83 -14.23
CA GLY A 228 -2.11 1.04 -15.38
C GLY A 228 -0.62 0.98 -15.02
N PRO A 229 0.26 1.31 -15.98
CA PRO A 229 1.70 1.33 -15.73
C PRO A 229 2.07 2.33 -14.62
N GLY A 230 2.91 1.89 -13.67
CA GLY A 230 3.34 2.69 -12.52
C GLY A 230 4.54 3.58 -12.79
N ALA A 231 4.98 4.33 -11.75
CA ALA A 231 6.17 5.16 -11.87
C ALA A 231 7.45 4.32 -11.73
N PHE A 232 7.57 3.50 -10.70
CA PHE A 232 8.75 2.67 -10.44
C PHE A 232 8.35 1.23 -10.12
N ALA A 233 9.01 0.27 -10.78
CA ALA A 233 8.89 -1.15 -10.47
C ALA A 233 10.27 -1.76 -10.28
N ALA A 234 10.46 -2.57 -9.22
CA ALA A 234 11.69 -3.33 -8.96
C ALA A 234 11.37 -4.83 -8.87
N ASN A 235 11.76 -5.59 -9.88
CA ASN A 235 11.45 -7.02 -10.00
C ASN A 235 12.69 -7.88 -9.90
N ALA A 236 12.71 -8.82 -8.96
CA ALA A 236 13.84 -9.72 -8.72
C ALA A 236 15.18 -8.97 -8.56
N CYS A 237 15.14 -7.82 -7.89
CA CYS A 237 16.29 -6.97 -7.61
C CYS A 237 16.85 -7.22 -6.21
N ARG A 238 17.98 -6.58 -5.90
CA ARG A 238 18.57 -6.57 -4.56
C ARG A 238 19.17 -5.21 -4.25
N ASP A 239 19.04 -4.77 -2.97
CA ASP A 239 19.60 -3.53 -2.45
C ASP A 239 19.18 -2.29 -3.28
N MET A 240 17.85 -2.13 -3.45
CA MET A 240 17.25 -1.01 -4.17
C MET A 240 16.98 0.15 -3.23
N ARG A 241 17.39 1.36 -3.62
CA ARG A 241 17.15 2.59 -2.85
C ARG A 241 16.49 3.65 -3.70
N PHE A 242 15.41 4.24 -3.19
CA PHE A 242 14.70 5.38 -3.76
C PHE A 242 14.79 6.53 -2.76
N GLU A 243 15.41 7.65 -3.14
CA GLU A 243 15.72 8.73 -2.22
C GLU A 243 15.30 10.10 -2.80
N GLY A 244 14.54 10.90 -2.03
CA GLY A 244 14.18 12.24 -2.43
C GLY A 244 13.35 12.34 -3.72
N ILE A 245 12.51 11.33 -3.99
CA ILE A 245 11.69 11.25 -5.19
C ILE A 245 10.29 11.75 -4.89
N THR A 246 9.75 12.62 -5.75
CA THR A 246 8.35 13.02 -5.70
C THR A 246 7.60 12.50 -6.92
N VAL A 247 6.50 11.78 -6.69
CA VAL A 247 5.54 11.34 -7.73
C VAL A 247 4.24 12.14 -7.53
N HIS A 248 3.92 13.05 -8.46
CA HIS A 248 2.71 13.86 -8.39
C HIS A 248 1.48 13.15 -8.94
N THR A 249 1.66 12.31 -9.94
CA THR A 249 0.62 11.40 -10.41
C THR A 249 1.24 10.20 -11.12
N CYS A 250 0.46 9.13 -11.30
CA CYS A 250 0.76 8.03 -12.21
C CYS A 250 -0.51 7.23 -12.53
N PRO A 251 -0.54 6.51 -13.69
CA PRO A 251 -1.71 5.73 -14.11
C PRO A 251 -1.97 4.45 -13.29
N GLY A 252 -1.11 4.12 -12.36
CA GLY A 252 -1.21 2.94 -11.53
C GLY A 252 -0.64 3.19 -10.14
N MET A 253 0.23 2.30 -9.66
CA MET A 253 0.93 2.38 -8.40
C MET A 253 2.25 3.15 -8.55
N ALA A 254 2.64 3.99 -7.56
CA ALA A 254 3.85 4.79 -7.73
C ALA A 254 5.14 3.99 -7.53
N PHE A 255 5.24 3.20 -6.47
CA PHE A 255 6.39 2.33 -6.22
C PHE A 255 5.93 0.88 -6.06
N THR A 256 6.46 -0.02 -6.86
CA THR A 256 6.18 -1.45 -6.73
C THR A 256 7.46 -2.26 -6.64
N ALA A 257 7.41 -3.36 -5.89
CA ALA A 257 8.49 -4.35 -5.94
C ALA A 257 7.94 -5.77 -5.81
N SER A 258 8.53 -6.68 -6.56
CA SER A 258 8.19 -8.10 -6.53
C SER A 258 9.46 -8.96 -6.45
N GLY A 259 9.51 -9.86 -5.46
CA GLY A 259 10.64 -10.77 -5.27
C GLY A 259 11.99 -10.06 -5.10
N THR A 260 12.00 -8.84 -4.60
CA THR A 260 13.19 -8.01 -4.41
C THR A 260 13.69 -8.10 -2.96
N GLU A 261 14.99 -8.19 -2.79
CA GLU A 261 15.66 -8.25 -1.49
C GLU A 261 16.20 -6.86 -1.12
N ASN A 262 15.93 -6.38 0.08
CA ASN A 262 16.32 -5.08 0.62
C ASN A 262 15.85 -3.89 -0.21
N ILE A 263 14.86 -3.18 0.29
CA ILE A 263 14.29 -2.00 -0.37
C ILE A 263 14.25 -0.85 0.61
N THR A 264 14.69 0.32 0.18
CA THR A 264 14.59 1.56 0.96
C THR A 264 13.86 2.63 0.17
N LEU A 265 12.83 3.23 0.78
CA LEU A 265 12.25 4.51 0.37
C LEU A 265 12.60 5.53 1.47
N ASP A 266 13.35 6.56 1.13
CA ASP A 266 13.72 7.63 2.06
C ASP A 266 13.45 9.01 1.46
N ARG A 267 12.75 9.87 2.20
CA ARG A 267 12.34 11.21 1.74
C ARG A 267 11.60 11.20 0.40
N CYS A 268 10.80 10.15 0.14
CA CYS A 268 9.96 10.08 -1.05
C CYS A 268 8.56 10.65 -0.75
N ALA A 269 7.92 11.21 -1.78
CA ALA A 269 6.57 11.71 -1.69
C ALA A 269 5.71 11.19 -2.86
N VAL A 270 4.52 10.68 -2.56
CA VAL A 270 3.47 10.40 -3.54
C VAL A 270 2.30 11.31 -3.17
N GLN A 271 2.17 12.43 -3.88
CA GLN A 271 1.23 13.49 -3.49
C GLN A 271 0.76 14.31 -4.69
N PRO A 272 -0.48 14.83 -4.69
CA PRO A 272 -0.95 15.72 -5.75
C PRO A 272 -0.02 16.91 -5.95
N ARG A 273 0.12 17.38 -7.21
CA ARG A 273 0.94 18.55 -7.52
C ARG A 273 0.38 19.80 -6.80
N PRO A 274 1.18 20.48 -5.98
CA PRO A 274 0.74 21.70 -5.32
C PRO A 274 0.29 22.78 -6.30
N GLY A 275 -0.73 23.55 -5.93
CA GLY A 275 -1.27 24.63 -6.76
C GLY A 275 -2.19 24.18 -7.89
N THR A 276 -2.48 22.89 -8.02
CA THR A 276 -3.41 22.31 -8.99
C THR A 276 -4.75 21.93 -8.33
N ARG A 277 -5.72 21.54 -9.15
CA ARG A 277 -7.02 21.01 -8.70
C ARG A 277 -7.02 19.48 -8.54
N ARG A 278 -5.87 18.84 -8.53
CA ARG A 278 -5.77 17.39 -8.32
C ARG A 278 -6.11 17.04 -6.88
N LEU A 279 -7.06 16.14 -6.70
CA LEU A 279 -7.47 15.63 -5.38
C LEU A 279 -6.80 14.30 -5.04
N ILE A 280 -6.28 13.60 -6.07
CA ILE A 280 -5.51 12.37 -5.90
C ILE A 280 -4.13 12.48 -6.58
N SER A 281 -3.23 11.60 -6.17
CA SER A 281 -1.91 11.38 -6.76
C SER A 281 -1.91 10.14 -7.66
N ALA A 282 -1.45 8.99 -7.17
CA ALA A 282 -1.54 7.72 -7.89
C ALA A 282 -2.99 7.26 -8.04
N THR A 283 -3.33 6.63 -9.17
CA THR A 283 -4.69 6.12 -9.39
C THR A 283 -4.99 4.83 -8.63
N ALA A 284 -3.96 4.15 -8.12
CA ALA A 284 -4.02 3.01 -7.22
C ALA A 284 -3.11 3.26 -6.00
N ASP A 285 -2.34 2.25 -5.54
CA ASP A 285 -1.52 2.37 -4.33
C ASP A 285 -0.36 3.39 -4.47
N GLY A 286 0.03 3.98 -3.35
CA GLY A 286 1.28 4.73 -3.28
C GLY A 286 2.49 3.82 -3.40
N SER A 287 2.48 2.68 -2.72
CA SER A 287 3.48 1.63 -2.91
C SER A 287 2.94 0.24 -2.61
N HIS A 288 3.50 -0.78 -3.30
CA HIS A 288 3.06 -2.16 -3.19
C HIS A 288 4.23 -3.14 -3.27
N PHE A 289 4.46 -3.89 -2.20
CA PHE A 289 5.58 -4.82 -2.06
C PHE A 289 5.06 -6.25 -1.91
N SER A 290 5.43 -7.14 -2.83
CA SER A 290 4.95 -8.52 -2.86
C SER A 290 6.10 -9.53 -2.93
N GLY A 291 6.12 -10.49 -2.00
CA GLY A 291 7.13 -11.56 -1.98
C GLY A 291 8.57 -11.07 -1.87
N CYS A 292 8.78 -9.89 -1.30
CA CYS A 292 10.09 -9.31 -1.03
C CYS A 292 10.77 -10.00 0.16
N THR A 293 12.07 -9.82 0.31
CA THR A 293 12.86 -10.38 1.41
C THR A 293 13.84 -9.35 1.97
N GLY A 294 14.53 -9.69 3.05
CA GLY A 294 15.47 -8.78 3.72
C GLY A 294 14.76 -7.59 4.38
N ASP A 295 15.36 -6.43 4.33
CA ASP A 295 14.81 -5.23 4.96
C ASP A 295 13.95 -4.41 3.99
N LEU A 296 12.73 -4.06 4.41
CA LEU A 296 11.86 -3.08 3.76
C LEU A 296 11.76 -1.85 4.64
N VAL A 297 12.46 -0.77 4.26
CA VAL A 297 12.57 0.46 5.05
C VAL A 297 11.86 1.61 4.35
N ILE A 298 10.89 2.22 5.00
CA ILE A 298 10.16 3.40 4.51
C ILE A 298 10.28 4.49 5.57
N THR A 299 11.03 5.55 5.27
CA THR A 299 11.33 6.59 6.25
C THR A 299 11.19 8.00 5.66
N ASN A 300 10.70 8.94 6.49
CA ASN A 300 10.57 10.35 6.10
C ASN A 300 9.72 10.57 4.84
N CYS A 301 8.76 9.67 4.55
CA CYS A 301 7.96 9.67 3.34
C CYS A 301 6.59 10.32 3.53
N VAL A 302 6.01 10.84 2.44
CA VAL A 302 4.65 11.39 2.41
C VAL A 302 3.82 10.64 1.39
N PHE A 303 2.70 10.08 1.83
CA PHE A 303 1.68 9.46 0.99
C PHE A 303 0.37 10.23 1.15
N ASP A 304 -0.07 10.87 0.08
CA ASP A 304 -1.18 11.82 0.11
C ASP A 304 -2.11 11.61 -1.10
N GLY A 305 -3.37 11.27 -0.84
CA GLY A 305 -4.41 11.20 -1.85
C GLY A 305 -4.21 10.05 -2.85
N GLN A 306 -3.84 8.86 -2.42
CA GLN A 306 -3.83 7.69 -3.30
C GLN A 306 -5.26 7.21 -3.61
N GLY A 307 -5.45 6.70 -4.83
CA GLY A 307 -6.71 6.10 -5.25
C GLY A 307 -7.01 4.76 -4.59
N ASP A 308 -6.04 4.18 -3.87
CA ASP A 308 -6.18 2.98 -3.04
C ASP A 308 -5.29 3.08 -1.80
N ASP A 309 -4.53 2.04 -1.41
CA ASP A 309 -3.69 2.05 -0.21
C ASP A 309 -2.50 3.01 -0.35
N ALA A 310 -2.07 3.59 0.76
CA ALA A 310 -0.80 4.30 0.70
C ALA A 310 0.38 3.33 0.59
N VAL A 311 0.39 2.28 1.40
CA VAL A 311 1.41 1.22 1.34
C VAL A 311 0.78 -0.14 1.59
N ASN A 312 0.99 -1.08 0.68
CA ASN A 312 0.63 -2.49 0.81
C ASN A 312 1.91 -3.34 0.88
N MET A 313 2.04 -4.15 1.93
CA MET A 313 3.19 -5.04 2.16
C MET A 313 2.70 -6.47 2.38
N LYS A 314 3.02 -7.38 1.45
CA LYS A 314 2.55 -8.77 1.52
C LYS A 314 3.62 -9.80 1.18
N SER A 315 3.43 -11.03 1.68
CA SER A 315 4.30 -12.16 1.32
C SER A 315 4.14 -12.53 -0.15
N GLY A 316 3.06 -13.00 -0.52
CA GLY A 316 2.64 -13.48 -1.84
C GLY A 316 1.21 -13.96 -1.72
N LEU A 317 0.61 -14.30 -2.84
CA LEU A 317 -0.72 -14.89 -2.84
C LEU A 317 -0.64 -16.33 -2.34
N PHE A 318 -1.67 -16.79 -1.66
CA PHE A 318 -1.85 -18.21 -1.41
C PHE A 318 -2.01 -18.98 -2.73
N LEU A 319 -1.40 -20.17 -2.79
CA LEU A 319 -1.81 -21.18 -3.75
C LEU A 319 -2.79 -22.13 -3.06
N THR A 320 -3.87 -22.46 -3.72
CA THR A 320 -4.86 -23.41 -3.20
C THR A 320 -4.62 -24.79 -3.82
N VAL A 321 -4.40 -25.81 -3.02
CA VAL A 321 -4.26 -27.18 -3.48
C VAL A 321 -5.55 -27.62 -4.18
N THR A 322 -5.43 -28.08 -5.42
CA THR A 322 -6.54 -28.60 -6.21
C THR A 322 -6.51 -30.13 -6.32
N GLU A 323 -5.31 -30.74 -6.26
CA GLU A 323 -5.11 -32.17 -6.40
C GLU A 323 -3.86 -32.65 -5.63
N MET A 324 -3.96 -33.82 -5.04
CA MET A 324 -2.86 -34.60 -4.48
C MET A 324 -2.35 -35.56 -5.55
N VAL A 325 -1.15 -35.33 -6.07
CA VAL A 325 -0.54 -36.23 -7.09
C VAL A 325 0.09 -37.44 -6.44
N ASP A 326 0.84 -37.21 -5.36
CA ASP A 326 1.46 -38.24 -4.52
C ASP A 326 1.76 -37.68 -3.12
N GLY A 327 2.51 -38.42 -2.31
CA GLY A 327 2.86 -38.04 -0.93
C GLY A 327 3.78 -36.81 -0.79
N GLN A 328 4.31 -36.26 -1.88
CA GLN A 328 5.21 -35.10 -1.89
C GLN A 328 4.83 -34.07 -2.97
N THR A 329 3.84 -34.35 -3.81
CA THR A 329 3.51 -33.52 -4.98
C THR A 329 2.05 -33.13 -4.98
N VAL A 330 1.78 -31.86 -5.17
CA VAL A 330 0.42 -31.33 -5.34
C VAL A 330 0.30 -30.50 -6.62
N LEU A 331 -0.91 -30.42 -7.16
CA LEU A 331 -1.31 -29.34 -8.05
C LEU A 331 -1.97 -28.26 -7.20
N ALA A 332 -1.53 -27.02 -7.37
CA ALA A 332 -2.04 -25.88 -6.61
C ALA A 332 -2.26 -24.69 -7.53
N ARG A 333 -3.37 -23.99 -7.37
CA ARG A 333 -3.78 -22.89 -8.24
C ARG A 333 -3.67 -21.56 -7.52
N HIS A 334 -3.21 -20.52 -8.23
CA HIS A 334 -3.40 -19.14 -7.81
C HIS A 334 -4.72 -18.58 -8.35
N ASN A 335 -5.38 -17.75 -7.55
CA ASN A 335 -6.71 -17.24 -7.87
C ASN A 335 -6.68 -15.87 -8.55
N LEU A 336 -5.56 -15.16 -8.50
CA LEU A 336 -5.35 -13.84 -9.12
C LEU A 336 -4.13 -13.83 -10.05
N GLY A 337 -4.07 -12.86 -10.94
CA GLY A 337 -3.17 -12.80 -12.09
C GLY A 337 -1.67 -12.56 -11.82
N PHE A 338 -1.22 -12.46 -10.55
CA PHE A 338 0.19 -12.21 -10.22
C PHE A 338 0.74 -13.27 -9.28
N PRO A 339 1.01 -14.50 -9.79
CA PRO A 339 1.52 -15.56 -8.95
C PRO A 339 2.94 -15.22 -8.47
N CYS A 340 3.20 -15.45 -7.20
CA CYS A 340 4.53 -15.51 -6.64
C CYS A 340 4.75 -16.95 -6.14
N PRO A 341 5.00 -17.92 -7.05
CA PRO A 341 5.17 -19.31 -6.67
C PRO A 341 6.37 -19.46 -5.77
N PRO A 342 6.37 -20.45 -4.86
CA PRO A 342 7.53 -20.74 -4.04
C PRO A 342 8.68 -21.21 -4.93
N ALA A 343 9.91 -20.79 -4.59
CA ALA A 343 11.12 -21.25 -5.25
C ALA A 343 11.72 -22.46 -4.53
N PRO A 344 12.63 -23.21 -5.17
CA PRO A 344 13.38 -24.26 -4.49
C PRO A 344 14.09 -23.73 -3.24
N GLY A 345 13.89 -24.41 -2.11
CA GLY A 345 14.42 -24.03 -0.81
C GLY A 345 13.49 -23.11 0.01
N ASP A 346 12.46 -22.51 -0.58
CA ASP A 346 11.45 -21.80 0.18
C ASP A 346 10.68 -22.76 1.09
N THR A 347 10.31 -22.30 2.27
CA THR A 347 9.44 -23.02 3.19
C THR A 347 7.99 -22.60 2.97
N THR A 348 7.11 -23.58 2.82
CA THR A 348 5.67 -23.37 2.68
C THR A 348 4.94 -23.79 3.95
N GLU A 349 4.20 -22.90 4.58
CA GLU A 349 3.22 -23.26 5.59
C GLU A 349 1.94 -23.81 4.92
N LEU A 350 1.45 -24.94 5.41
CA LEU A 350 0.23 -25.58 4.97
C LEU A 350 -0.89 -25.13 5.90
N MET A 351 -1.90 -24.47 5.36
CA MET A 351 -2.90 -23.78 6.17
C MET A 351 -4.32 -24.25 5.84
N SER A 352 -5.16 -24.26 6.85
CA SER A 352 -6.60 -24.44 6.65
C SER A 352 -7.23 -23.15 6.14
N GLN A 353 -7.95 -23.20 5.02
CA GLN A 353 -8.71 -22.06 4.51
C GLN A 353 -9.83 -21.63 5.49
N GLU A 354 -10.40 -22.56 6.23
CA GLU A 354 -11.51 -22.30 7.15
C GLU A 354 -11.07 -21.55 8.42
N THR A 355 -9.84 -21.79 8.88
CA THR A 355 -9.35 -21.26 10.17
C THR A 355 -8.20 -20.29 10.02
N LEU A 356 -7.52 -20.26 8.87
CA LEU A 356 -6.23 -19.56 8.62
C LEU A 356 -5.10 -20.00 9.57
N LEU A 357 -5.24 -21.14 10.22
CA LEU A 357 -4.19 -21.71 11.06
C LEU A 357 -3.31 -22.65 10.26
N PRO A 358 -1.97 -22.55 10.43
CA PRO A 358 -1.05 -23.53 9.88
C PRO A 358 -1.13 -24.85 10.66
N PHE A 359 -1.05 -25.97 9.95
CA PHE A 359 -1.00 -27.31 10.55
C PHE A 359 0.25 -28.09 10.13
N GLY A 360 1.09 -27.51 9.28
CA GLY A 360 2.36 -28.08 8.86
C GLY A 360 3.21 -27.06 8.14
N SER A 361 4.50 -27.39 7.94
CA SER A 361 5.45 -26.57 7.22
C SER A 361 6.45 -27.48 6.51
N VAL A 362 6.63 -27.30 5.19
CA VAL A 362 7.45 -28.20 4.37
C VAL A 362 8.29 -27.40 3.38
N PRO A 363 9.61 -27.71 3.23
CA PRO A 363 10.44 -27.07 2.21
C PRO A 363 10.04 -27.49 0.79
N VAL A 364 10.11 -26.56 -0.13
CA VAL A 364 9.83 -26.79 -1.55
C VAL A 364 11.08 -27.28 -2.27
N ARG A 365 10.95 -28.35 -3.05
CA ARG A 365 11.99 -28.87 -3.95
C ARG A 365 11.92 -28.18 -5.31
N SER A 366 10.71 -28.01 -5.85
CA SER A 366 10.47 -27.31 -7.11
C SER A 366 9.02 -26.85 -7.22
N ALA A 367 8.79 -25.80 -8.00
CA ALA A 367 7.47 -25.40 -8.43
C ALA A 367 7.51 -25.01 -9.91
N GLU A 368 6.56 -25.50 -10.69
CA GLU A 368 6.45 -25.28 -12.13
C GLU A 368 5.05 -24.79 -12.47
N LEU A 369 4.96 -23.70 -13.22
CA LEU A 369 3.70 -23.19 -13.77
C LEU A 369 3.32 -24.03 -14.99
N LEU A 370 2.10 -24.60 -14.97
CA LEU A 370 1.60 -25.44 -16.06
C LEU A 370 1.08 -24.60 -17.25
N GLU A 371 0.73 -25.27 -18.35
CA GLU A 371 0.31 -24.62 -19.61
C GLU A 371 -0.94 -23.73 -19.47
N ASP A 372 -1.84 -24.04 -18.50
CA ASP A 372 -3.03 -23.24 -18.23
C ASP A 372 -2.70 -21.86 -17.60
N ARG A 373 -1.44 -21.60 -17.27
CA ARG A 373 -0.92 -20.39 -16.66
C ARG A 373 -1.58 -20.01 -15.32
N GLN A 374 -2.21 -20.95 -14.63
CA GLN A 374 -2.86 -20.77 -13.35
C GLN A 374 -2.50 -21.85 -12.34
N THR A 375 -2.20 -23.05 -12.80
CA THR A 375 -1.88 -24.19 -11.94
C THR A 375 -0.36 -24.37 -11.84
N HIS A 376 0.10 -24.59 -10.64
CA HIS A 376 1.48 -24.95 -10.32
C HIS A 376 1.56 -26.42 -9.89
N ARG A 377 2.51 -27.14 -10.44
CA ARG A 377 2.97 -28.41 -9.88
C ARG A 377 4.01 -28.10 -8.82
N VAL A 378 3.69 -28.30 -7.55
CA VAL A 378 4.59 -28.06 -6.42
C VAL A 378 5.07 -29.39 -5.88
N VAL A 379 6.40 -29.58 -5.87
CA VAL A 379 7.07 -30.77 -5.31
C VAL A 379 7.78 -30.36 -4.03
N PHE A 380 7.49 -31.03 -2.93
CA PHE A 380 8.11 -30.78 -1.63
C PHE A 380 9.35 -31.65 -1.40
N ALA A 381 10.27 -31.18 -0.58
CA ALA A 381 11.50 -31.90 -0.25
C ALA A 381 11.26 -33.09 0.70
N GLU A 382 10.17 -33.03 1.47
CA GLU A 382 9.77 -34.02 2.47
C GLU A 382 8.32 -34.48 2.23
N PRO A 383 7.91 -35.63 2.78
CA PRO A 383 6.53 -36.06 2.72
C PRO A 383 5.57 -35.03 3.33
N LEU A 384 4.46 -34.80 2.67
CA LEU A 384 3.41 -33.93 3.17
C LEU A 384 2.79 -34.49 4.46
N PRO A 385 2.51 -33.65 5.45
CA PRO A 385 1.85 -34.08 6.68
C PRO A 385 0.42 -34.55 6.41
N GLU A 386 -0.11 -35.34 7.33
CA GLU A 386 -1.51 -35.74 7.33
C GLU A 386 -2.42 -34.51 7.35
N GLY A 387 -3.51 -34.53 6.60
CA GLY A 387 -4.48 -33.43 6.54
C GLY A 387 -4.37 -32.55 5.30
N VAL A 388 -3.29 -32.68 4.49
CA VAL A 388 -3.22 -31.98 3.19
C VAL A 388 -4.25 -32.59 2.23
N LYS A 389 -5.08 -31.73 1.64
CA LYS A 389 -6.19 -32.11 0.76
C LYS A 389 -6.52 -30.94 -0.20
N PRO A 390 -7.33 -31.15 -1.23
CA PRO A 390 -7.91 -30.04 -1.98
C PRO A 390 -8.57 -29.00 -1.06
N GLY A 391 -8.27 -27.71 -1.30
CA GLY A 391 -8.65 -26.58 -0.45
C GLY A 391 -7.59 -26.19 0.59
N THR A 392 -6.51 -26.97 0.78
CA THR A 392 -5.37 -26.55 1.61
C THR A 392 -4.68 -25.34 0.97
N LEU A 393 -4.40 -24.31 1.77
CA LEU A 393 -3.63 -23.15 1.34
C LEU A 393 -2.13 -23.40 1.50
N LEU A 394 -1.37 -23.04 0.50
CA LEU A 394 0.09 -23.03 0.52
C LEU A 394 0.55 -21.58 0.70
N ALA A 395 1.14 -21.26 1.84
CA ALA A 395 1.65 -19.92 2.17
C ALA A 395 3.18 -19.91 2.16
N ASN A 396 3.80 -19.06 1.35
CA ASN A 396 5.25 -18.91 1.35
C ASN A 396 5.73 -18.20 2.62
N ALA A 397 6.42 -18.91 3.50
CA ALA A 397 6.92 -18.41 4.77
C ALA A 397 8.37 -17.88 4.71
N THR A 398 9.03 -18.00 3.56
CA THR A 398 10.41 -17.52 3.34
C THR A 398 10.44 -16.11 2.78
N ARG A 399 9.53 -15.80 1.84
CA ARG A 399 9.52 -14.51 1.14
C ARG A 399 8.71 -13.47 1.90
N LEU A 400 9.33 -12.99 2.97
CA LEU A 400 8.78 -12.03 3.93
C LEU A 400 9.86 -10.99 4.26
N PRO A 401 9.61 -9.71 3.99
CA PRO A 401 10.53 -8.66 4.41
C PRO A 401 10.35 -8.37 5.91
N LYS A 402 11.41 -7.87 6.54
CA LYS A 402 11.36 -7.18 7.82
C LYS A 402 11.01 -5.73 7.53
N ALA A 403 9.78 -5.31 7.89
CA ALA A 403 9.28 -4.00 7.53
C ALA A 403 9.54 -2.98 8.64
N ARG A 404 10.07 -1.83 8.28
CA ARG A 404 10.19 -0.66 9.15
C ARG A 404 9.62 0.57 8.46
N VAL A 405 8.56 1.14 9.06
CA VAL A 405 7.92 2.37 8.61
C VAL A 405 8.05 3.40 9.72
N LYS A 406 8.76 4.50 9.45
CA LYS A 406 9.09 5.49 10.48
C LYS A 406 9.05 6.92 9.94
N ASP A 407 8.62 7.88 10.80
CA ASP A 407 8.61 9.31 10.50
C ASP A 407 7.89 9.65 9.17
N CYS A 408 6.78 8.92 8.86
CA CYS A 408 6.00 9.06 7.64
C CYS A 408 4.65 9.74 7.87
N VAL A 409 4.12 10.34 6.81
CA VAL A 409 2.78 10.96 6.78
C VAL A 409 1.91 10.24 5.76
N PHE A 410 0.73 9.77 6.20
CA PHE A 410 -0.29 9.12 5.39
C PHE A 410 -1.58 9.90 5.49
N ARG A 411 -2.12 10.40 4.36
CA ARG A 411 -3.31 11.24 4.44
C ARG A 411 -4.16 11.23 3.18
N ARG A 412 -5.46 11.46 3.39
CA ARG A 412 -6.47 11.62 2.33
C ARG A 412 -6.59 10.43 1.36
N ASN A 413 -6.17 9.26 1.79
CA ASN A 413 -6.26 8.05 0.99
C ASN A 413 -7.70 7.55 0.88
N ARG A 414 -8.02 7.00 -0.27
CA ARG A 414 -9.30 6.33 -0.46
C ARG A 414 -9.45 5.08 0.41
N ALA A 415 -8.37 4.30 0.60
CA ALA A 415 -8.43 3.01 1.31
C ALA A 415 -7.58 3.06 2.60
N ARG A 416 -6.61 2.18 2.78
CA ARG A 416 -5.84 2.07 4.02
C ARG A 416 -4.58 2.94 3.98
N GLY A 417 -4.14 3.41 5.15
CA GLY A 417 -2.82 3.99 5.27
C GLY A 417 -1.74 2.93 5.06
N LEU A 418 -1.73 1.91 5.91
CA LEU A 418 -0.85 0.75 5.76
C LEU A 418 -1.64 -0.55 5.75
N LEU A 419 -1.33 -1.43 4.81
CA LEU A 419 -1.79 -2.80 4.77
C LEU A 419 -0.61 -3.72 5.07
N ILE A 420 -0.65 -4.38 6.26
CA ILE A 420 0.44 -5.22 6.77
C ILE A 420 0.03 -6.69 6.67
N GLN A 421 0.73 -7.42 5.82
CA GLN A 421 0.53 -8.83 5.55
C GLN A 421 1.89 -9.55 5.52
N VAL A 422 2.76 -9.14 6.45
CA VAL A 422 4.13 -9.66 6.62
C VAL A 422 4.41 -9.92 8.10
N ARG A 423 5.57 -10.48 8.39
CA ARG A 423 6.07 -10.72 9.75
C ARG A 423 7.21 -9.75 10.08
N ASP A 424 7.47 -9.51 11.37
CA ASP A 424 8.54 -8.62 11.84
C ASP A 424 8.36 -7.17 11.32
N ALA A 425 7.17 -6.56 11.53
CA ALA A 425 6.85 -5.21 11.10
C ALA A 425 6.85 -4.21 12.27
N VAL A 426 7.47 -3.05 12.09
CA VAL A 426 7.45 -1.93 13.05
C VAL A 426 6.95 -0.68 12.35
N VAL A 427 5.88 -0.06 12.90
CA VAL A 427 5.32 1.22 12.47
C VAL A 427 5.44 2.19 13.61
N GLU A 428 6.29 3.20 13.49
CA GLU A 428 6.59 4.11 14.59
C GLU A 428 6.69 5.57 14.16
N ASP A 429 6.29 6.48 15.07
CA ASP A 429 6.45 7.92 14.93
C ASP A 429 5.81 8.49 13.64
N CYS A 430 4.72 7.86 13.15
CA CYS A 430 4.00 8.23 11.94
C CYS A 430 2.72 9.02 12.23
N VAL A 431 2.27 9.79 11.24
CA VAL A 431 1.01 10.54 11.26
C VAL A 431 0.07 10.00 10.19
N PHE A 432 -1.13 9.61 10.61
CA PHE A 432 -2.24 9.20 9.75
C PHE A 432 -3.38 10.18 9.90
N SER A 433 -3.83 10.79 8.79
CA SER A 433 -4.96 11.72 8.84
C SER A 433 -5.89 11.58 7.64
N ASP A 434 -7.18 11.69 7.89
CA ASP A 434 -8.20 11.70 6.84
C ASP A 434 -8.14 10.48 5.90
N VAL A 435 -7.82 9.32 6.44
CA VAL A 435 -7.80 8.03 5.72
C VAL A 435 -9.19 7.41 5.81
N THR A 436 -9.84 7.14 4.67
CA THR A 436 -11.25 6.69 4.69
C THR A 436 -11.45 5.31 5.33
N SER A 437 -10.45 4.43 5.25
CA SER A 437 -10.43 3.13 5.90
C SER A 437 -9.47 3.12 7.11
N ALA A 438 -8.94 1.97 7.49
CA ALA A 438 -8.00 1.87 8.60
C ALA A 438 -6.73 2.69 8.34
N GLY A 439 -6.22 3.36 9.38
CA GLY A 439 -4.87 3.89 9.36
C GLY A 439 -3.85 2.76 9.18
N VAL A 440 -4.02 1.67 9.95
CA VAL A 440 -3.24 0.43 9.80
C VAL A 440 -4.17 -0.78 9.82
N LEU A 441 -4.10 -1.60 8.78
CA LEU A 441 -4.80 -2.88 8.69
C LEU A 441 -3.79 -4.02 8.66
N VAL A 442 -3.84 -4.90 9.67
CA VAL A 442 -3.12 -6.17 9.73
C VAL A 442 -4.10 -7.26 9.34
N ILE A 443 -3.90 -7.91 8.19
CA ILE A 443 -4.90 -8.82 7.65
C ILE A 443 -4.28 -10.08 7.05
N SER A 444 -5.03 -11.16 7.04
CA SER A 444 -4.86 -12.34 6.20
C SER A 444 -6.23 -12.77 5.69
N GLU A 445 -6.36 -13.05 4.40
CA GLU A 445 -7.64 -13.40 3.82
C GLU A 445 -7.52 -14.50 2.75
N ALA A 446 -8.50 -15.39 2.71
CA ALA A 446 -8.51 -16.54 1.81
C ALA A 446 -9.84 -16.64 1.04
N VAL A 447 -10.41 -15.51 0.64
CA VAL A 447 -11.74 -15.45 0.01
C VAL A 447 -11.73 -14.68 -1.31
N HIS A 448 -11.20 -13.45 -1.33
CA HIS A 448 -11.22 -12.60 -2.51
C HIS A 448 -9.88 -12.47 -3.18
N PHE A 449 -8.88 -11.98 -2.43
CA PHE A 449 -7.55 -11.72 -2.95
C PHE A 449 -6.59 -12.87 -2.68
N TYR A 450 -6.96 -13.79 -1.77
CA TYR A 450 -6.08 -14.87 -1.32
C TYR A 450 -4.72 -14.35 -0.87
N GLU A 451 -4.74 -13.28 -0.14
CA GLU A 451 -3.60 -12.59 0.46
C GLU A 451 -3.59 -12.87 1.95
N SER A 452 -2.61 -13.10 2.51
CA SER A 452 -1.21 -13.39 2.52
C SER A 452 -0.98 -14.22 3.77
N ILE A 453 0.23 -14.68 4.05
CA ILE A 453 0.49 -15.38 5.31
C ILE A 453 0.10 -14.51 6.52
N PRO A 454 -0.52 -15.06 7.59
CA PRO A 454 -0.85 -14.28 8.78
C PRO A 454 0.36 -13.59 9.40
N ALA A 455 0.16 -12.32 9.77
CA ALA A 455 1.20 -11.51 10.36
C ALA A 455 1.57 -11.96 11.78
N ARG A 456 2.86 -11.78 12.14
CA ARG A 456 3.42 -12.04 13.47
C ARG A 456 4.46 -10.99 13.80
N HIS A 457 4.69 -10.72 15.09
CA HIS A 457 5.68 -9.76 15.56
C HIS A 457 5.48 -8.36 14.95
N VAL A 458 4.26 -7.80 15.12
CA VAL A 458 3.90 -6.48 14.61
C VAL A 458 3.86 -5.48 15.76
N VAL A 459 4.60 -4.39 15.63
CA VAL A 459 4.63 -3.29 16.61
C VAL A 459 4.14 -2.01 15.95
N ILE A 460 3.07 -1.42 16.50
CA ILE A 460 2.49 -0.14 16.08
C ILE A 460 2.59 0.81 17.27
N ARG A 461 3.54 1.75 17.22
CA ARG A 461 3.83 2.58 18.40
C ARG A 461 4.07 4.06 18.10
N ASN A 462 3.68 4.90 19.06
CA ASN A 462 3.94 6.35 19.04
C ASN A 462 3.37 7.05 17.79
N ASN A 463 2.33 6.51 17.18
CA ASN A 463 1.70 7.09 15.99
C ASN A 463 0.54 8.01 16.40
N VAL A 464 0.23 8.97 15.53
CA VAL A 464 -0.95 9.83 15.67
C VAL A 464 -1.93 9.51 14.55
N PHE A 465 -3.15 9.12 14.93
CA PHE A 465 -4.26 8.87 14.03
C PHE A 465 -5.33 9.95 14.23
N THR A 466 -5.63 10.70 13.17
CA THR A 466 -6.65 11.76 13.22
C THR A 466 -7.64 11.55 12.09
N HIS A 467 -8.94 11.46 12.43
CA HIS A 467 -10.02 11.32 11.45
C HIS A 467 -9.75 10.18 10.44
N CYS A 468 -9.38 8.99 10.94
CA CYS A 468 -9.23 7.79 10.14
C CYS A 468 -10.45 6.88 10.31
N ASN A 469 -10.69 6.00 9.31
CA ASN A 469 -11.79 5.04 9.29
C ASN A 469 -13.17 5.72 9.44
N TYR A 470 -13.41 6.71 8.60
CA TYR A 470 -14.68 7.47 8.55
C TYR A 470 -15.50 7.17 7.28
N GLY A 471 -14.99 6.33 6.40
CA GLY A 471 -15.69 5.89 5.18
C GLY A 471 -16.52 4.62 5.38
N ALA A 472 -17.22 4.21 4.33
CA ALA A 472 -17.96 2.94 4.26
C ALA A 472 -17.02 1.74 4.07
N ALA A 473 -15.85 1.78 4.65
CA ALA A 473 -14.76 0.86 4.42
C ALA A 473 -14.96 -0.51 5.07
N VAL A 474 -14.20 -1.49 4.59
CA VAL A 474 -14.23 -2.87 5.09
C VAL A 474 -13.64 -2.97 6.51
N ALA A 475 -12.62 -2.19 6.84
CA ALA A 475 -11.96 -2.23 8.14
C ALA A 475 -12.84 -1.74 9.28
N ARG A 476 -12.75 -2.40 10.45
CA ARG A 476 -13.64 -2.18 11.59
C ARG A 476 -13.06 -1.24 12.65
N GLY A 477 -11.79 -0.92 12.56
CA GLY A 477 -11.10 0.01 13.47
C GLY A 477 -10.05 0.84 12.77
N VAL A 478 -9.58 1.90 13.45
CA VAL A 478 -8.46 2.73 12.98
C VAL A 478 -7.19 1.90 12.87
N VAL A 479 -6.92 1.06 13.87
CA VAL A 479 -6.00 -0.07 13.79
C VAL A 479 -6.84 -1.34 13.84
N SER A 480 -6.79 -2.12 12.76
CA SER A 480 -7.54 -3.38 12.68
C SER A 480 -6.60 -4.57 12.55
N VAL A 481 -6.91 -5.67 13.26
CA VAL A 481 -6.26 -6.98 13.13
C VAL A 481 -7.36 -7.98 12.80
N GLU A 482 -7.43 -8.41 11.54
CA GLU A 482 -8.59 -9.13 11.01
C GLU A 482 -8.18 -10.32 10.13
N GLY A 483 -8.85 -11.47 10.32
CA GLY A 483 -8.77 -12.62 9.42
C GLY A 483 -10.09 -12.81 8.67
N ILE A 484 -10.02 -13.03 7.36
CA ILE A 484 -11.22 -13.29 6.54
C ILE A 484 -11.18 -14.72 6.02
N THR A 485 -12.19 -15.50 6.44
CA THR A 485 -12.40 -16.89 6.05
C THR A 485 -13.61 -17.03 5.13
N PRO A 486 -13.86 -18.19 4.48
CA PRO A 486 -14.97 -18.37 3.55
C PRO A 486 -16.37 -18.05 4.08
N GLY A 487 -16.59 -18.08 5.39
CA GLY A 487 -17.82 -17.62 6.02
C GLY A 487 -17.75 -16.13 6.34
N TRP A 488 -18.16 -15.25 5.45
CA TRP A 488 -18.19 -13.79 5.68
C TRP A 488 -18.81 -13.44 7.04
N GLY A 489 -18.03 -12.82 7.91
CA GLY A 489 -18.41 -12.48 9.27
C GLY A 489 -17.90 -13.47 10.30
N ASP A 490 -17.35 -14.60 9.91
CA ASP A 490 -16.70 -15.51 10.83
C ASP A 490 -15.42 -14.88 11.37
N VAL A 491 -15.25 -15.00 12.66
CA VAL A 491 -14.09 -14.54 13.37
C VAL A 491 -13.06 -15.66 13.36
N PRO A 492 -11.84 -15.44 12.88
CA PRO A 492 -10.82 -16.49 12.81
C PRO A 492 -10.49 -17.02 14.21
N SER A 493 -9.96 -18.24 14.28
CA SER A 493 -9.54 -18.85 15.55
C SER A 493 -8.39 -18.06 16.20
N PRO A 494 -8.27 -18.08 17.56
CA PRO A 494 -7.12 -17.51 18.24
C PRO A 494 -5.81 -18.14 17.73
N GLY A 495 -4.79 -17.30 17.48
CA GLY A 495 -3.46 -17.74 17.03
C GLY A 495 -3.21 -17.59 15.52
N VAL A 496 -4.17 -17.09 14.75
CA VAL A 496 -3.93 -16.65 13.38
C VAL A 496 -2.87 -15.54 13.37
N PHE A 497 -3.10 -14.47 14.12
CA PHE A 497 -2.11 -13.42 14.35
C PHE A 497 -1.38 -13.66 15.67
N GLN A 498 -0.09 -13.34 15.74
CA GLN A 498 0.72 -13.60 16.92
C GLN A 498 1.63 -12.43 17.24
N ASP A 499 1.78 -12.13 18.53
CA ASP A 499 2.68 -11.10 19.06
C ASP A 499 2.43 -9.72 18.42
N ILE A 500 1.26 -9.14 18.73
CA ILE A 500 0.83 -7.84 18.24
C ILE A 500 0.92 -6.81 19.36
N THR A 501 1.72 -5.76 19.16
CA THR A 501 1.87 -4.66 20.14
C THR A 501 1.32 -3.36 19.53
N ILE A 502 0.38 -2.71 20.24
CA ILE A 502 -0.19 -1.41 19.92
C ILE A 502 0.02 -0.50 21.12
N GLU A 503 1.02 0.38 21.09
CA GLU A 503 1.44 1.13 22.28
C GLU A 503 1.74 2.61 22.03
N GLY A 504 1.40 3.46 22.99
CA GLY A 504 1.76 4.87 22.99
C GLY A 504 1.14 5.69 21.83
N ASN A 505 0.12 5.16 21.17
CA ASN A 505 -0.53 5.85 20.05
C ASN A 505 -1.59 6.83 20.54
N ALA A 506 -1.84 7.89 19.75
CA ALA A 506 -2.93 8.82 19.94
C ALA A 506 -3.98 8.64 18.83
N PHE A 507 -5.24 8.37 19.20
CA PHE A 507 -6.38 8.23 18.30
C PHE A 507 -7.33 9.41 18.51
N ARG A 508 -7.66 10.14 17.43
CA ARG A 508 -8.50 11.34 17.47
C ARG A 508 -9.52 11.33 16.34
N GLY A 509 -10.76 11.00 16.65
CA GLY A 509 -11.87 10.97 15.70
C GLY A 509 -11.84 9.75 14.78
N SER A 510 -12.95 9.04 14.75
CA SER A 510 -13.23 7.91 13.84
C SER A 510 -14.72 7.60 13.89
N ASP A 511 -15.26 7.07 12.79
CA ASP A 511 -16.63 6.55 12.81
C ASP A 511 -16.72 5.20 13.56
N ASN A 512 -15.66 4.42 13.54
CA ASN A 512 -15.59 3.07 14.13
C ASN A 512 -14.65 3.01 15.36
N ALA A 513 -14.27 1.80 15.77
CA ALA A 513 -13.38 1.55 16.90
C ALA A 513 -11.98 2.18 16.69
N ALA A 514 -11.29 2.50 17.77
CA ALA A 514 -9.85 2.81 17.70
C ALA A 514 -9.04 1.56 17.36
N VAL A 515 -9.30 0.47 18.08
CA VAL A 515 -8.67 -0.83 17.82
C VAL A 515 -9.75 -1.91 17.70
N PHE A 516 -9.71 -2.65 16.60
CA PHE A 516 -10.51 -3.84 16.39
C PHE A 516 -9.57 -5.03 16.17
N MET A 517 -9.65 -6.03 17.04
CA MET A 517 -8.71 -7.17 17.03
C MET A 517 -9.44 -8.50 17.09
N THR A 518 -9.10 -9.40 16.17
CA THR A 518 -9.65 -10.75 16.12
C THR A 518 -8.56 -11.79 15.85
N GLY A 519 -8.77 -13.02 16.30
CA GLY A 519 -7.92 -14.15 15.96
C GLY A 519 -6.49 -14.09 16.48
N THR A 520 -6.22 -13.31 17.53
CA THR A 520 -4.86 -13.01 18.00
C THR A 520 -4.47 -13.88 19.19
N ASP A 521 -3.22 -14.34 19.19
CA ASP A 521 -2.55 -14.93 20.34
C ASP A 521 -1.35 -14.08 20.72
N THR A 522 -1.25 -13.70 21.98
CA THR A 522 -0.25 -12.79 22.52
C THR A 522 -0.35 -11.37 21.92
N ALA A 523 -1.02 -10.48 22.63
CA ALA A 523 -1.11 -9.07 22.24
C ALA A 523 -0.96 -8.13 23.43
N VAL A 524 -0.43 -6.94 23.16
CA VAL A 524 -0.28 -5.85 24.14
C VAL A 524 -0.88 -4.58 23.57
N LEU A 525 -1.93 -4.06 24.24
CA LEU A 525 -2.53 -2.76 23.98
C LEU A 525 -2.23 -1.87 25.18
N ARG A 526 -1.24 -0.97 25.08
CA ARG A 526 -0.82 -0.20 26.26
C ARG A 526 -0.54 1.27 25.98
N ASN A 527 -0.83 2.09 27.00
CA ASN A 527 -0.47 3.51 27.02
C ASN A 527 -1.00 4.31 25.81
N ASN A 528 -2.10 3.88 25.21
CA ASN A 528 -2.75 4.62 24.13
C ASN A 528 -3.71 5.67 24.70
N VAL A 529 -3.82 6.82 24.01
CA VAL A 529 -4.78 7.89 24.33
C VAL A 529 -5.83 7.95 23.21
N ILE A 530 -7.11 7.83 23.58
CA ILE A 530 -8.18 7.62 22.60
C ILE A 530 -9.32 8.59 22.86
N GLU A 531 -9.66 9.41 21.85
CA GLU A 531 -10.71 10.44 21.90
C GLU A 531 -11.51 10.48 20.60
N GLY A 532 -12.81 10.76 20.68
CA GLY A 532 -13.68 11.06 19.55
C GLY A 532 -13.95 9.90 18.58
N VAL A 533 -13.67 8.64 18.97
CA VAL A 533 -13.96 7.46 18.13
C VAL A 533 -15.40 6.98 18.32
N CYS A 534 -15.84 6.04 17.47
CA CYS A 534 -17.21 5.52 17.42
C CYS A 534 -18.26 6.63 17.17
N ALA A 535 -17.98 7.55 16.26
CA ALA A 535 -18.93 8.62 15.94
C ALA A 535 -20.17 8.09 15.22
N ARG A 536 -19.99 7.21 14.24
CA ARG A 536 -21.04 6.59 13.41
C ARG A 536 -20.69 5.15 13.06
N PRO A 537 -20.68 4.21 14.05
CA PRO A 537 -20.23 2.84 13.80
C PRO A 537 -20.98 2.19 12.63
N THR A 538 -20.23 1.60 11.71
CA THR A 538 -20.80 0.95 10.51
C THR A 538 -21.51 -0.35 10.84
N GLN A 539 -21.21 -0.96 11.98
CA GLN A 539 -21.86 -2.15 12.52
C GLN A 539 -21.73 -2.20 14.05
N PRO A 540 -22.60 -2.96 14.75
CA PRO A 540 -22.60 -3.00 16.22
C PRO A 540 -21.25 -3.38 16.85
N ARG A 541 -20.47 -4.25 16.21
CA ARG A 541 -19.14 -4.64 16.69
C ARG A 541 -18.13 -3.49 16.68
N CYS A 542 -18.34 -2.48 15.85
CA CYS A 542 -17.48 -1.28 15.77
C CYS A 542 -17.85 -0.20 16.77
N ALA A 543 -18.90 -0.38 17.58
CA ALA A 543 -19.38 0.59 18.54
C ALA A 543 -18.64 0.59 19.88
N SER A 544 -17.48 -0.04 19.96
CA SER A 544 -16.61 -0.04 21.14
C SER A 544 -15.29 0.61 20.82
N VAL A 545 -14.72 1.34 21.79
CA VAL A 545 -13.42 1.99 21.61
C VAL A 545 -12.33 0.95 21.32
N LEU A 546 -12.30 -0.12 22.12
CA LEU A 546 -11.48 -1.31 21.88
C LEU A 546 -12.41 -2.52 21.75
N HIS A 547 -12.28 -3.27 20.69
CA HIS A 547 -12.99 -4.54 20.48
C HIS A 547 -11.98 -5.68 20.32
N ILE A 548 -12.06 -6.69 21.18
CA ILE A 548 -11.19 -7.88 21.16
C ILE A 548 -12.07 -9.11 21.14
N GLU A 549 -11.90 -9.96 20.13
CA GLU A 549 -12.71 -11.17 19.95
C GLU A 549 -11.86 -12.32 19.43
N SER A 550 -12.20 -13.56 19.81
CA SER A 550 -11.48 -14.76 19.40
C SER A 550 -9.97 -14.67 19.65
N SER A 551 -9.58 -14.16 20.81
CA SER A 551 -8.18 -13.87 21.16
C SER A 551 -7.83 -14.45 22.52
N ARG A 552 -6.54 -14.67 22.77
CA ARG A 552 -5.99 -15.13 24.05
C ARG A 552 -4.65 -14.49 24.36
N ASN A 553 -4.22 -14.53 25.61
CA ASN A 553 -2.96 -13.93 26.07
C ASN A 553 -2.86 -12.44 25.75
N VAL A 554 -3.94 -11.68 26.01
CA VAL A 554 -4.01 -10.24 25.67
C VAL A 554 -3.88 -9.39 26.93
N ALA A 555 -2.99 -8.40 26.91
CA ALA A 555 -2.84 -7.41 27.95
C ALA A 555 -3.34 -6.03 27.48
N VAL A 556 -4.35 -5.47 28.16
CA VAL A 556 -4.88 -4.11 27.94
C VAL A 556 -4.54 -3.26 29.15
N THR A 557 -3.51 -2.42 29.06
CA THR A 557 -2.93 -1.77 30.25
C THR A 557 -2.57 -0.31 30.01
N GLY A 558 -2.86 0.56 31.01
CA GLY A 558 -2.42 1.95 31.00
C GLY A 558 -3.04 2.83 29.90
N ASN A 559 -4.09 2.38 29.21
CA ASN A 559 -4.75 3.19 28.18
C ASN A 559 -5.69 4.23 28.80
N THR A 560 -5.89 5.34 28.11
CA THR A 560 -6.84 6.38 28.50
C THR A 560 -7.93 6.50 27.43
N ALA A 561 -9.19 6.22 27.82
CA ALA A 561 -10.33 6.24 26.91
C ALA A 561 -11.65 6.51 27.65
N MET A 562 -11.87 7.76 28.07
CA MET A 562 -13.10 8.11 28.78
C MET A 562 -14.31 8.06 27.85
N LYS A 563 -15.39 7.35 28.22
CA LYS A 563 -16.62 7.24 27.43
C LYS A 563 -17.20 8.62 27.07
N ALA A 564 -17.14 9.58 27.98
CA ALA A 564 -17.64 10.94 27.77
C ALA A 564 -16.89 11.73 26.68
N SER A 565 -15.66 11.32 26.32
CA SER A 565 -14.87 11.93 25.24
C SER A 565 -14.99 11.21 23.91
N GLN A 566 -15.83 10.16 23.82
CA GLN A 566 -16.03 9.40 22.57
C GLN A 566 -17.23 9.93 21.78
N GLY A 567 -17.36 9.48 20.54
CA GLY A 567 -18.49 9.84 19.68
C GLY A 567 -19.83 9.28 20.16
N PRO A 568 -20.95 9.82 19.67
CA PRO A 568 -22.30 9.47 20.13
C PRO A 568 -22.69 8.01 19.89
N GLY A 569 -22.03 7.31 18.98
CA GLY A 569 -22.26 5.89 18.70
C GLY A 569 -21.52 4.94 19.64
N CYS A 570 -20.73 5.45 20.60
CA CYS A 570 -19.95 4.62 21.51
C CYS A 570 -20.85 3.86 22.50
N ALA A 571 -20.92 2.55 22.34
CA ALA A 571 -21.66 1.67 23.26
C ALA A 571 -20.83 1.32 24.51
N ALA A 572 -19.53 1.02 24.32
CA ALA A 572 -18.62 0.62 25.38
C ALA A 572 -17.19 1.12 25.13
N VAL A 573 -16.40 1.25 26.20
CA VAL A 573 -14.96 1.52 26.07
C VAL A 573 -14.21 0.25 25.68
N LEU A 574 -14.53 -0.88 26.29
CA LEU A 574 -13.95 -2.18 25.96
C LEU A 574 -15.06 -3.22 25.75
N THR A 575 -14.98 -3.96 24.67
CA THR A 575 -15.76 -5.18 24.44
C THR A 575 -14.82 -6.37 24.30
N LEU A 576 -15.06 -7.38 25.13
CA LEU A 576 -14.47 -8.70 25.03
C LEU A 576 -15.54 -9.63 24.46
N GLY A 577 -15.36 -10.07 23.20
CA GLY A 577 -16.30 -10.96 22.52
C GLY A 577 -16.29 -12.39 23.09
N ASP A 578 -17.33 -13.15 22.77
CA ASP A 578 -17.64 -14.46 23.38
C ASP A 578 -16.61 -15.57 23.10
N ARG A 579 -15.80 -15.45 22.04
CA ARG A 579 -14.80 -16.46 21.66
C ARG A 579 -13.41 -16.21 22.24
N ASN A 580 -13.26 -15.29 23.16
CA ASN A 580 -12.00 -15.06 23.86
C ASN A 580 -11.74 -16.15 24.91
N ASP A 581 -10.47 -16.49 25.11
CA ASP A 581 -10.06 -17.15 26.34
C ASP A 581 -9.90 -16.10 27.45
N SER A 582 -11.02 -15.79 28.09
CA SER A 582 -11.10 -14.70 29.09
C SER A 582 -10.18 -14.89 30.27
N ALA A 583 -9.78 -16.14 30.60
CA ALA A 583 -8.83 -16.42 31.69
C ALA A 583 -7.40 -15.90 31.39
N THR A 584 -7.10 -15.67 30.12
CA THR A 584 -5.77 -15.19 29.66
C THR A 584 -5.76 -13.71 29.25
N ILE A 585 -6.90 -12.99 29.42
CA ILE A 585 -6.98 -11.56 29.11
C ILE A 585 -6.85 -10.74 30.39
N THR A 586 -5.85 -9.87 30.42
CA THR A 586 -5.60 -8.95 31.54
C THR A 586 -6.00 -7.53 31.19
N VAL A 587 -6.83 -6.90 32.04
CA VAL A 587 -7.24 -5.50 31.91
C VAL A 587 -6.88 -4.79 33.21
N SER A 588 -5.93 -3.84 33.18
CA SER A 588 -5.46 -3.17 34.40
C SER A 588 -4.85 -1.78 34.14
N GLY A 589 -4.93 -0.90 35.13
CA GLY A 589 -4.28 0.42 35.08
C GLY A 589 -4.81 1.36 34.00
N ASN A 590 -5.97 1.07 33.39
CA ASN A 590 -6.59 1.92 32.38
C ASN A 590 -7.43 3.02 33.02
N THR A 591 -7.56 4.16 32.34
CA THR A 591 -8.40 5.27 32.79
C THR A 591 -9.65 5.36 31.92
N GLY A 592 -10.83 5.34 32.55
CA GLY A 592 -12.14 5.46 31.87
C GLY A 592 -12.75 4.14 31.39
N PHE A 593 -12.16 2.99 31.75
CA PHE A 593 -12.61 1.63 31.41
C PHE A 593 -13.66 1.11 32.39
#